data_9900130954789f597b0e137544b8d62b
#
_entry.id   9900130954789f597b0e137544b8d62b
#
_cell.length_a   1.000
_cell.length_b   1.000
_cell.length_c   1.000
_cell.angle_alpha   90.00
_cell.angle_beta   90.00
_cell.angle_gamma   90.00
#
_symmetry.space_group_name_H-M   'P 1'
#
loop_
_entity.id
_entity.type
_entity.pdbx_description
1 polymer ?
#
loop_
_entity_poly.entity_id
_entity_poly.type
_entity_poly.pdbx_seq_one_letter_code
_entity_poly.pdbx_strand_id
1 'polypeptide(L)'
;MKVHYGFESFKNIKNPIVTVGTFDGVHYGHQKIIQRLQKIAKKNNGESVLLTFDPHPRKVLLNDQGLKLIHTVKEKINILEKLGLDHLVIYPFTKEFSKFSAKTYIDELLVKKLGTHTLVIGYDHHFGNDREGNIDLLKKHEKSNPFYLEEIKAHEIEEIKISSTKVRRAIENGNIHLVDDYCGHFYEFSGEVVHGNG
;
A
#
# COMPACT_ATOMS: atom_id res chain seq x y z
N MET A 1 14.97 5.45 1.95
CA MET A 1 13.52 5.75 2.07
C MET A 1 13.26 6.67 3.26
N LYS A 2 12.36 7.66 3.13
CA LYS A 2 11.87 8.46 4.27
C LYS A 2 10.54 7.87 4.77
N VAL A 3 10.41 7.65 6.08
CA VAL A 3 9.19 7.14 6.70
C VAL A 3 8.47 8.27 7.41
N HIS A 4 7.17 8.39 7.15
CA HIS A 4 6.29 9.41 7.72
C HIS A 4 5.16 8.76 8.50
N TYR A 5 5.04 9.06 9.78
CA TYR A 5 3.91 8.66 10.61
C TYR A 5 2.88 9.80 10.58
N GLY A 6 1.85 9.65 9.74
CA GLY A 6 0.93 10.73 9.37
C GLY A 6 1.53 11.71 8.35
N PHE A 7 0.94 12.91 8.25
CA PHE A 7 1.30 13.89 7.21
C PHE A 7 2.15 15.06 7.71
N GLU A 8 2.43 15.14 8.99
CA GLU A 8 3.12 16.32 9.57
C GLU A 8 4.53 16.51 9.02
N SER A 9 5.25 15.39 8.83
CA SER A 9 6.59 15.37 8.25
C SER A 9 6.62 15.22 6.72
N PHE A 10 5.46 14.99 6.09
CA PHE A 10 5.33 14.82 4.65
C PHE A 10 5.17 16.19 3.98
N LYS A 11 6.29 16.87 3.73
CA LYS A 11 6.31 18.23 3.18
C LYS A 11 7.39 18.35 2.11
N ASN A 12 7.14 19.25 1.14
CA ASN A 12 8.09 19.58 0.07
C ASN A 12 8.49 18.37 -0.80
N ILE A 13 7.58 17.45 -1.04
CA ILE A 13 7.79 16.31 -1.92
C ILE A 13 7.55 16.76 -3.36
N LYS A 14 8.52 16.50 -4.21
CA LYS A 14 8.47 16.95 -5.59
C LYS A 14 7.64 16.00 -6.45
N ASN A 15 6.61 16.54 -7.11
CA ASN A 15 5.73 15.78 -8.02
C ASN A 15 5.41 14.38 -7.46
N PRO A 16 4.69 14.26 -6.30
CA PRO A 16 4.48 12.96 -5.66
C PRO A 16 3.76 11.97 -6.59
N ILE A 17 4.40 10.84 -6.87
CA ILE A 17 3.77 9.73 -7.58
C ILE A 17 3.29 8.75 -6.52
N VAL A 18 1.98 8.67 -6.35
CA VAL A 18 1.36 8.06 -5.18
C VAL A 18 0.69 6.75 -5.53
N THR A 19 0.87 5.75 -4.69
CA THR A 19 -0.03 4.58 -4.62
C THR A 19 -0.55 4.40 -3.21
N VAL A 20 -1.70 3.77 -3.07
CA VAL A 20 -2.35 3.53 -1.79
C VAL A 20 -2.69 2.06 -1.63
N GLY A 21 -2.34 1.48 -0.48
CA GLY A 21 -2.67 0.10 -0.20
C GLY A 21 -2.06 -0.42 1.10
N THR A 22 -2.52 -1.57 1.55
CA THR A 22 -2.00 -2.20 2.78
C THR A 22 -0.60 -2.78 2.59
N PHE A 23 -0.29 -3.22 1.39
CA PHE A 23 0.99 -3.83 1.00
C PHE A 23 1.45 -4.90 2.01
N ASP A 24 0.49 -5.69 2.52
CA ASP A 24 0.80 -6.77 3.45
C ASP A 24 1.49 -7.92 2.72
N GLY A 25 2.70 -8.25 3.18
CA GLY A 25 3.58 -9.25 2.56
C GLY A 25 4.51 -8.71 1.47
N VAL A 26 4.32 -7.48 0.99
CA VAL A 26 5.10 -6.85 -0.11
C VAL A 26 5.45 -7.86 -1.23
N HIS A 27 4.50 -8.73 -1.52
CA HIS A 27 4.65 -9.82 -2.50
C HIS A 27 4.89 -9.30 -3.92
N TYR A 28 5.20 -10.18 -4.83
CA TYR A 28 5.62 -9.83 -6.20
C TYR A 28 4.66 -8.89 -6.93
N GLY A 29 3.32 -9.01 -6.70
CA GLY A 29 2.34 -8.07 -7.21
C GLY A 29 2.52 -6.65 -6.67
N HIS A 30 2.79 -6.51 -5.38
CA HIS A 30 3.09 -5.21 -4.77
C HIS A 30 4.40 -4.62 -5.33
N GLN A 31 5.43 -5.43 -5.53
CA GLN A 31 6.71 -4.98 -6.08
C GLN A 31 6.56 -4.44 -7.51
N LYS A 32 5.71 -5.04 -8.34
CA LYS A 32 5.40 -4.51 -9.67
C LYS A 32 4.77 -3.12 -9.61
N ILE A 33 3.88 -2.89 -8.65
CA ILE A 33 3.31 -1.56 -8.42
C ILE A 33 4.41 -0.57 -8.03
N ILE A 34 5.31 -0.94 -7.10
CA ILE A 34 6.44 -0.10 -6.69
C ILE A 34 7.36 0.22 -7.88
N GLN A 35 7.71 -0.77 -8.69
CA GLN A 35 8.53 -0.58 -9.89
C GLN A 35 7.87 0.38 -10.87
N ARG A 36 6.54 0.25 -11.08
CA ARG A 36 5.78 1.17 -11.93
C ARG A 36 5.81 2.59 -11.39
N LEU A 37 5.59 2.73 -10.08
CA LEU A 37 5.64 3.99 -9.36
C LEU A 37 6.99 4.71 -9.57
N GLN A 38 8.09 4.00 -9.35
CA GLN A 38 9.45 4.51 -9.54
C GLN A 38 9.73 4.92 -11.00
N LYS A 39 9.29 4.11 -11.96
CA LYS A 39 9.44 4.43 -13.38
C LYS A 39 8.73 5.75 -13.75
N ILE A 40 7.52 5.95 -13.22
CA ILE A 40 6.74 7.17 -13.44
C ILE A 40 7.40 8.35 -12.70
N ALA A 41 7.86 8.15 -11.46
CA ALA A 41 8.58 9.16 -10.67
C ALA A 41 9.80 9.67 -11.45
N LYS A 42 10.64 8.76 -11.93
CA LYS A 42 11.81 9.12 -12.75
C LYS A 42 11.45 9.92 -14.00
N LYS A 43 10.38 9.51 -14.71
CA LYS A 43 9.90 10.19 -15.92
C LYS A 43 9.42 11.62 -15.65
N ASN A 44 8.78 11.86 -14.51
CA ASN A 44 8.17 13.14 -14.14
C ASN A 44 9.06 13.98 -13.21
N ASN A 45 10.33 13.61 -13.02
CA ASN A 45 11.22 14.27 -12.07
C ASN A 45 10.56 14.43 -10.68
N GLY A 46 9.90 13.36 -10.24
CA GLY A 46 9.12 13.26 -9.02
C GLY A 46 9.67 12.22 -8.06
N GLU A 47 8.96 12.00 -6.96
CA GLU A 47 9.32 11.08 -5.90
C GLU A 47 8.20 10.05 -5.70
N SER A 48 8.58 8.77 -5.52
CA SER A 48 7.65 7.65 -5.32
C SER A 48 7.13 7.62 -3.89
N VAL A 49 5.81 7.51 -3.73
CA VAL A 49 5.13 7.57 -2.43
C VAL A 49 4.17 6.40 -2.28
N LEU A 50 4.32 5.61 -1.24
CA LEU A 50 3.32 4.64 -0.81
C LEU A 50 2.60 5.17 0.43
N LEU A 51 1.29 5.33 0.36
CA LEU A 51 0.42 5.48 1.51
C LEU A 51 -0.06 4.11 1.97
N THR A 52 0.28 3.73 3.19
CA THR A 52 -0.21 2.50 3.84
C THR A 52 -0.88 2.81 5.17
N PHE A 53 -1.52 1.82 5.76
CA PHE A 53 -2.33 1.99 6.96
C PHE A 53 -1.84 1.10 8.10
N ASP A 54 -1.83 1.68 9.31
CA ASP A 54 -1.65 0.96 10.55
C ASP A 54 -2.58 1.54 11.63
N PRO A 55 -3.46 0.72 12.26
CA PRO A 55 -3.68 -0.70 12.04
C PRO A 55 -4.25 -1.05 10.65
N HIS A 56 -4.13 -2.32 10.27
CA HIS A 56 -4.68 -2.82 9.01
C HIS A 56 -6.21 -2.60 8.92
N PRO A 57 -6.76 -2.09 7.79
CA PRO A 57 -8.18 -1.77 7.66
C PRO A 57 -9.14 -2.88 8.08
N ARG A 58 -8.88 -4.14 7.76
CA ARG A 58 -9.72 -5.28 8.16
C ARG A 58 -9.81 -5.45 9.68
N LYS A 59 -8.74 -5.16 10.43
CA LYS A 59 -8.77 -5.22 11.90
C LYS A 59 -9.75 -4.21 12.49
N VAL A 60 -9.85 -3.02 11.87
CA VAL A 60 -10.72 -1.94 12.35
C VAL A 60 -12.16 -2.12 11.88
N LEU A 61 -12.36 -2.44 10.59
CA LEU A 61 -13.69 -2.52 9.98
C LEU A 61 -14.45 -3.78 10.37
N LEU A 62 -13.77 -4.92 10.37
CA LEU A 62 -14.39 -6.23 10.61
C LEU A 62 -14.17 -6.72 12.04
N ASN A 63 -13.49 -5.92 12.89
CA ASN A 63 -13.01 -6.35 14.20
C ASN A 63 -12.27 -7.70 14.13
N ASP A 64 -11.55 -7.92 13.01
CA ASP A 64 -10.87 -9.18 12.68
C ASP A 64 -9.58 -9.31 13.47
N GLN A 65 -9.73 -9.69 14.75
CA GLN A 65 -8.59 -9.93 15.66
C GLN A 65 -7.79 -11.18 15.24
N GLY A 66 -8.37 -12.06 14.43
CA GLY A 66 -7.72 -13.26 13.90
C GLY A 66 -6.85 -13.00 12.67
N LEU A 67 -6.89 -11.81 12.10
CA LEU A 67 -6.06 -11.48 10.94
C LEU A 67 -4.57 -11.47 11.33
N LYS A 68 -3.85 -12.48 10.86
CA LYS A 68 -2.39 -12.54 10.96
C LYS A 68 -1.79 -11.72 9.82
N LEU A 69 -1.06 -10.67 10.15
CA LEU A 69 -0.29 -9.91 9.16
C LEU A 69 0.93 -10.72 8.74
N ILE A 70 1.30 -10.61 7.47
CA ILE A 70 2.48 -11.31 6.92
C ILE A 70 3.76 -10.69 7.47
N HIS A 71 3.76 -9.36 7.57
CA HIS A 71 4.89 -8.59 8.11
C HIS A 71 4.42 -7.59 9.16
N THR A 72 5.25 -7.35 10.15
CA THR A 72 5.16 -6.18 11.03
C THR A 72 5.41 -4.90 10.22
N VAL A 73 5.05 -3.75 10.80
CA VAL A 73 5.37 -2.44 10.18
C VAL A 73 6.88 -2.29 9.95
N LYS A 74 7.69 -2.72 10.92
CA LYS A 74 9.16 -2.63 10.84
C LYS A 74 9.74 -3.47 9.70
N GLU A 75 9.28 -4.70 9.56
CA GLU A 75 9.70 -5.59 8.46
C GLU A 75 9.26 -5.04 7.10
N LYS A 76 8.03 -4.54 6.99
CA LYS A 76 7.53 -3.87 5.78
C LYS A 76 8.40 -2.67 5.40
N ILE A 77 8.79 -1.83 6.36
CA ILE A 77 9.70 -0.70 6.14
C ILE A 77 11.01 -1.20 5.53
N ASN A 78 11.64 -2.21 6.13
CA ASN A 78 12.92 -2.74 5.66
C ASN A 78 12.83 -3.28 4.22
N ILE A 79 11.75 -3.98 3.89
CA ILE A 79 11.55 -4.53 2.54
C ILE A 79 11.34 -3.40 1.52
N LEU A 80 10.48 -2.44 1.82
CA LEU A 80 10.20 -1.31 0.92
C LEU A 80 11.44 -0.42 0.70
N GLU A 81 12.29 -0.27 1.72
CA GLU A 81 13.55 0.44 1.60
C GLU A 81 14.52 -0.27 0.65
N LYS A 82 14.67 -1.60 0.78
CA LYS A 82 15.46 -2.42 -0.15
C LYS A 82 14.95 -2.34 -1.59
N LEU A 83 13.65 -2.13 -1.79
CA LEU A 83 13.04 -1.93 -3.09
C LEU A 83 13.25 -0.52 -3.67
N GLY A 84 13.83 0.40 -2.90
CA GLY A 84 14.16 1.75 -3.36
C GLY A 84 12.99 2.72 -3.42
N LEU A 85 11.94 2.52 -2.63
CA LEU A 85 10.85 3.49 -2.47
C LEU A 85 11.41 4.78 -1.84
N ASP A 86 10.95 5.97 -2.31
CA ASP A 86 11.45 7.24 -1.76
C ASP A 86 10.74 7.59 -0.46
N HIS A 87 9.41 7.45 -0.40
CA HIS A 87 8.59 7.83 0.75
C HIS A 87 7.56 6.76 1.11
N LEU A 88 7.48 6.43 2.39
CA LEU A 88 6.43 5.62 2.99
C LEU A 88 5.64 6.47 3.98
N VAL A 89 4.35 6.67 3.72
CA VAL A 89 3.42 7.32 4.67
C VAL A 89 2.60 6.23 5.36
N ILE A 90 2.73 6.13 6.67
CA ILE A 90 1.94 5.23 7.52
C ILE A 90 0.86 6.07 8.18
N TYR A 91 -0.38 5.88 7.73
CA TYR A 91 -1.50 6.66 8.22
C TYR A 91 -2.40 5.82 9.15
N PRO A 92 -2.86 6.38 10.28
CA PRO A 92 -3.73 5.65 11.18
C PRO A 92 -5.09 5.37 10.52
N PHE A 93 -5.42 4.09 10.38
CA PHE A 93 -6.75 3.71 9.91
C PHE A 93 -7.70 3.63 11.11
N THR A 94 -8.58 4.63 11.23
CA THR A 94 -9.55 4.71 12.30
C THR A 94 -10.99 4.50 11.79
N LYS A 95 -11.94 4.28 12.70
CA LYS A 95 -13.37 4.22 12.34
C LYS A 95 -13.87 5.54 11.75
N GLU A 96 -13.33 6.67 12.18
CA GLU A 96 -13.64 7.99 11.64
C GLU A 96 -13.14 8.11 10.20
N PHE A 97 -11.88 7.72 9.96
CA PHE A 97 -11.31 7.72 8.61
C PHE A 97 -12.09 6.80 7.65
N SER A 98 -12.54 5.65 8.13
CA SER A 98 -13.31 4.71 7.29
C SER A 98 -14.66 5.26 6.81
N LYS A 99 -15.19 6.31 7.46
CA LYS A 99 -16.42 6.98 7.07
C LYS A 99 -16.23 8.08 6.03
N PHE A 100 -14.99 8.34 5.61
CA PHE A 100 -14.75 9.33 4.56
C PHE A 100 -15.44 8.91 3.27
N SER A 101 -16.29 9.81 2.72
CA SER A 101 -16.81 9.61 1.38
C SER A 101 -15.68 9.53 0.35
N ALA A 102 -15.92 8.92 -0.78
CA ALA A 102 -14.92 8.87 -1.86
C ALA A 102 -14.47 10.29 -2.26
N LYS A 103 -15.38 11.26 -2.27
CA LYS A 103 -15.03 12.66 -2.54
C LYS A 103 -14.10 13.24 -1.47
N THR A 104 -14.44 13.05 -0.19
CA THR A 104 -13.60 13.54 0.93
C THR A 104 -12.23 12.88 0.88
N TYR A 105 -12.16 11.57 0.58
CA TYR A 105 -10.91 10.85 0.42
C TYR A 105 -10.03 11.46 -0.69
N ILE A 106 -10.60 11.78 -1.84
CA ILE A 106 -9.88 12.42 -2.95
C ILE A 106 -9.40 13.81 -2.53
N ASP A 107 -10.32 14.68 -2.10
CA ASP A 107 -10.03 16.08 -1.86
C ASP A 107 -9.06 16.30 -0.68
N GLU A 108 -9.33 15.63 0.44
CA GLU A 108 -8.53 15.85 1.66
C GLU A 108 -7.24 15.05 1.68
N LEU A 109 -7.30 13.77 1.24
CA LEU A 109 -6.15 12.88 1.34
C LEU A 109 -5.24 12.99 0.12
N LEU A 110 -5.79 12.73 -1.07
CA LEU A 110 -4.96 12.67 -2.28
C LEU A 110 -4.52 14.06 -2.73
N VAL A 111 -5.41 15.04 -2.71
CA VAL A 111 -5.09 16.39 -3.20
C VAL A 111 -4.42 17.23 -2.12
N LYS A 112 -5.07 17.47 -0.99
CA LYS A 112 -4.56 18.41 0.02
C LYS A 112 -3.38 17.87 0.82
N LYS A 113 -3.46 16.64 1.32
CA LYS A 113 -2.42 16.07 2.21
C LYS A 113 -1.23 15.51 1.44
N LEU A 114 -1.47 14.75 0.38
CA LEU A 114 -0.42 14.12 -0.41
C LEU A 114 0.10 15.01 -1.55
N GLY A 115 -0.67 16.02 -1.97
CA GLY A 115 -0.29 16.86 -3.11
C GLY A 115 -0.03 16.02 -4.37
N THR A 116 -0.83 14.98 -4.58
CA THR A 116 -0.62 13.96 -5.59
C THR A 116 -0.45 14.57 -6.98
N HIS A 117 0.69 14.30 -7.63
CA HIS A 117 0.89 14.62 -9.03
C HIS A 117 0.35 13.51 -9.94
N THR A 118 0.65 12.27 -9.64
CA THR A 118 0.12 11.09 -10.35
C THR A 118 -0.30 10.04 -9.35
N LEU A 119 -1.54 9.56 -9.46
CA LEU A 119 -2.05 8.44 -8.69
C LEU A 119 -1.91 7.14 -9.50
N VAL A 120 -1.22 6.15 -8.95
CA VAL A 120 -1.01 4.83 -9.57
C VAL A 120 -1.82 3.81 -8.79
N ILE A 121 -2.79 3.16 -9.43
CA ILE A 121 -3.66 2.17 -8.79
C ILE A 121 -3.95 0.98 -9.70
N GLY A 122 -4.27 -0.16 -9.09
CA GLY A 122 -4.78 -1.31 -9.81
C GLY A 122 -6.26 -1.13 -10.22
N TYR A 123 -6.67 -1.86 -11.23
CA TYR A 123 -8.04 -1.84 -11.77
C TYR A 123 -9.13 -2.16 -10.73
N ASP A 124 -8.80 -2.95 -9.71
CA ASP A 124 -9.70 -3.41 -8.64
C ASP A 124 -9.66 -2.53 -7.38
N HIS A 125 -8.99 -1.38 -7.47
CA HIS A 125 -8.83 -0.48 -6.34
C HIS A 125 -10.16 0.18 -5.96
N HIS A 126 -10.54 0.01 -4.69
CA HIS A 126 -11.70 0.65 -4.09
C HIS A 126 -11.30 1.44 -2.85
N PHE A 127 -12.00 2.56 -2.61
CA PHE A 127 -11.72 3.46 -1.49
C PHE A 127 -13.01 4.18 -1.04
N GLY A 128 -12.88 4.92 0.07
CA GLY A 128 -14.03 5.62 0.66
C GLY A 128 -14.97 4.70 1.42
N ASN A 129 -15.98 5.31 2.06
CA ASN A 129 -16.99 4.57 2.82
C ASN A 129 -17.70 3.55 1.93
N ASP A 130 -17.96 2.35 2.47
CA ASP A 130 -18.60 1.24 1.76
C ASP A 130 -17.97 0.90 0.39
N ARG A 131 -16.70 1.28 0.19
CA ARG A 131 -15.94 1.04 -1.06
C ARG A 131 -16.59 1.70 -2.29
N GLU A 132 -17.31 2.81 -2.09
CA GLU A 132 -18.03 3.52 -3.17
C GLU A 132 -17.11 4.12 -4.23
N GLY A 133 -15.88 4.47 -3.85
CA GLY A 133 -14.85 4.96 -4.76
C GLY A 133 -14.23 3.86 -5.60
N ASN A 134 -14.08 4.12 -6.88
CA ASN A 134 -13.47 3.22 -7.86
C ASN A 134 -12.71 4.00 -8.94
N ILE A 135 -12.14 3.29 -9.91
CA ILE A 135 -11.37 3.88 -11.00
C ILE A 135 -12.19 4.87 -11.85
N ASP A 136 -13.47 4.59 -12.10
CA ASP A 136 -14.32 5.46 -12.93
C ASP A 136 -14.61 6.79 -12.23
N LEU A 137 -14.77 6.76 -10.91
CA LEU A 137 -14.92 7.97 -10.11
C LEU A 137 -13.62 8.80 -10.16
N LEU A 138 -12.45 8.17 -10.06
CA LEU A 138 -11.17 8.86 -10.19
C LEU A 138 -10.98 9.48 -11.56
N LYS A 139 -11.33 8.78 -12.65
CA LYS A 139 -11.29 9.32 -14.00
C LYS A 139 -12.20 10.54 -14.20
N LYS A 140 -13.35 10.58 -13.53
CA LYS A 140 -14.21 11.76 -13.50
C LYS A 140 -13.56 12.91 -12.74
N HIS A 141 -12.93 12.61 -11.61
CA HIS A 141 -12.24 13.61 -10.77
C HIS A 141 -10.93 14.10 -11.39
N GLU A 142 -10.22 13.30 -12.17
CA GLU A 142 -8.99 13.70 -12.88
C GLU A 142 -9.21 14.94 -13.75
N LYS A 143 -10.38 15.07 -14.38
CA LYS A 143 -10.73 16.23 -15.22
C LYS A 143 -10.87 17.54 -14.44
N SER A 144 -11.10 17.49 -13.14
CA SER A 144 -11.35 18.63 -12.26
C SER A 144 -10.31 18.81 -11.17
N ASN A 145 -9.37 17.88 -11.02
CA ASN A 145 -8.32 17.90 -10.01
C ASN A 145 -6.91 17.92 -10.65
N PRO A 146 -5.90 18.43 -9.93
CA PRO A 146 -4.55 18.63 -10.47
C PRO A 146 -3.68 17.37 -10.51
N PHE A 147 -4.24 16.17 -10.53
CA PHE A 147 -3.44 14.94 -10.60
C PHE A 147 -3.77 14.10 -11.84
N TYR A 148 -2.78 13.37 -12.30
CA TYR A 148 -2.92 12.36 -13.37
C TYR A 148 -3.23 10.99 -12.78
N LEU A 149 -3.97 10.17 -13.53
CA LEU A 149 -4.30 8.81 -13.15
C LEU A 149 -3.56 7.80 -14.03
N GLU A 150 -2.84 6.89 -13.41
CA GLU A 150 -2.20 5.76 -14.06
C GLU A 150 -2.84 4.46 -13.57
N GLU A 151 -3.57 3.80 -14.43
CA GLU A 151 -4.21 2.53 -14.14
C GLU A 151 -3.30 1.36 -14.51
N ILE A 152 -3.02 0.48 -13.55
CA ILE A 152 -2.39 -0.82 -13.84
C ILE A 152 -3.50 -1.80 -14.23
N LYS A 153 -3.46 -2.24 -15.47
CA LYS A 153 -4.51 -3.06 -16.06
C LYS A 153 -4.58 -4.47 -15.44
N ALA A 154 -5.77 -5.07 -15.50
CA ALA A 154 -6.04 -6.39 -14.96
C ALA A 154 -5.01 -7.44 -15.40
N HIS A 155 -4.71 -7.53 -16.70
CA HIS A 155 -3.77 -8.52 -17.22
C HIS A 155 -2.36 -8.39 -16.63
N GLU A 156 -1.88 -7.18 -16.33
CA GLU A 156 -0.57 -6.94 -15.72
C GLU A 156 -0.49 -7.46 -14.28
N ILE A 157 -1.63 -7.48 -13.57
CA ILE A 157 -1.74 -7.97 -12.18
C ILE A 157 -2.13 -9.46 -12.16
N GLU A 158 -3.05 -9.88 -13.02
CA GLU A 158 -3.56 -11.27 -13.07
C GLU A 158 -2.51 -12.28 -13.50
N GLU A 159 -1.59 -11.90 -14.39
CA GLU A 159 -0.43 -12.75 -14.75
C GLU A 159 0.38 -13.18 -13.53
N ILE A 160 0.42 -12.35 -12.48
CA ILE A 160 1.19 -12.62 -11.26
C ILE A 160 0.49 -13.68 -10.39
N LYS A 161 -0.84 -13.78 -10.42
CA LYS A 161 -1.68 -14.74 -9.65
C LYS A 161 -1.36 -14.84 -8.14
N ILE A 162 -0.70 -13.84 -7.57
CA ILE A 162 -0.28 -13.79 -6.16
C ILE A 162 -1.14 -12.77 -5.41
N SER A 163 -1.50 -13.10 -4.17
CA SER A 163 -2.21 -12.20 -3.25
C SER A 163 -1.77 -12.44 -1.81
N SER A 164 -1.93 -11.45 -0.94
CA SER A 164 -1.63 -11.61 0.51
C SER A 164 -2.38 -12.80 1.14
N THR A 165 -3.57 -13.14 0.65
CA THR A 165 -4.30 -14.33 1.11
C THR A 165 -3.58 -15.62 0.75
N LYS A 166 -3.02 -15.73 -0.46
CA LYS A 166 -2.24 -16.91 -0.87
C LYS A 166 -0.95 -17.03 -0.08
N VAL A 167 -0.27 -15.91 0.16
CA VAL A 167 0.94 -15.87 0.99
C VAL A 167 0.64 -16.36 2.40
N ARG A 168 -0.43 -15.84 3.06
CA ARG A 168 -0.83 -16.31 4.41
C ARG A 168 -1.11 -17.80 4.45
N ARG A 169 -1.86 -18.32 3.47
CA ARG A 169 -2.13 -19.76 3.40
C ARG A 169 -0.87 -20.59 3.24
N ALA A 170 0.10 -20.13 2.46
CA ALA A 170 1.38 -20.82 2.32
C ALA A 170 2.15 -20.85 3.64
N ILE A 171 2.18 -19.72 4.39
CA ILE A 171 2.78 -19.65 5.73
C ILE A 171 2.07 -20.60 6.70
N GLU A 172 0.74 -20.57 6.75
CA GLU A 172 -0.07 -21.41 7.65
C GLU A 172 0.12 -22.92 7.37
N ASN A 173 0.38 -23.26 6.13
CA ASN A 173 0.66 -24.65 5.72
C ASN A 173 2.16 -25.03 5.85
N GLY A 174 3.02 -24.15 6.36
CA GLY A 174 4.46 -24.40 6.50
C GLY A 174 5.23 -24.44 5.19
N ASN A 175 4.62 -24.05 4.06
CA ASN A 175 5.28 -24.06 2.75
C ASN A 175 6.09 -22.77 2.52
N ILE A 176 7.22 -22.65 3.20
CA ILE A 176 8.04 -21.44 3.20
C ILE A 176 8.71 -21.21 1.83
N HIS A 177 9.10 -22.24 1.11
CA HIS A 177 9.62 -22.07 -0.26
C HIS A 177 8.61 -21.36 -1.18
N LEU A 178 7.32 -21.75 -1.09
CA LEU A 178 6.27 -21.08 -1.85
C LEU A 178 6.05 -19.61 -1.39
N VAL A 179 6.28 -19.32 -0.10
CA VAL A 179 6.23 -17.94 0.40
C VAL A 179 7.36 -17.12 -0.22
N ASP A 180 8.57 -17.64 -0.25
CA ASP A 180 9.73 -16.98 -0.86
C ASP A 180 9.48 -16.72 -2.36
N ASP A 181 8.94 -17.70 -3.09
CA ASP A 181 8.55 -17.54 -4.49
C ASP A 181 7.48 -16.43 -4.68
N TYR A 182 6.49 -16.38 -3.81
CA TYR A 182 5.44 -15.35 -3.88
C TYR A 182 5.93 -13.96 -3.49
N CYS A 183 6.87 -13.88 -2.56
CA CYS A 183 7.42 -12.64 -2.06
C CYS A 183 8.63 -12.14 -2.88
N GLY A 184 9.33 -13.04 -3.60
CA GLY A 184 10.56 -12.72 -4.31
C GLY A 184 11.73 -12.34 -3.39
N HIS A 185 11.64 -12.72 -2.12
CA HIS A 185 12.66 -12.59 -1.08
C HIS A 185 12.41 -13.63 0.00
N PHE A 186 13.41 -13.93 0.80
CA PHE A 186 13.26 -14.84 1.95
C PHE A 186 12.25 -14.27 2.94
N TYR A 187 11.39 -15.14 3.44
CA TYR A 187 10.46 -14.78 4.50
C TYR A 187 11.22 -14.58 5.81
N GLU A 188 11.15 -13.37 6.34
CA GLU A 188 11.78 -12.97 7.59
C GLU A 188 10.69 -12.67 8.62
N PHE A 189 10.93 -13.03 9.88
CA PHE A 189 10.11 -12.62 11.00
C PHE A 189 11.02 -12.17 12.16
N SER A 190 10.51 -11.25 12.96
CA SER A 190 11.21 -10.70 14.11
C SER A 190 10.48 -11.04 15.40
N GLY A 191 11.22 -11.32 16.46
CA GLY A 191 10.66 -11.61 17.77
C GLY A 191 11.66 -11.35 18.88
N GLU A 192 11.16 -11.28 20.11
CA GLU A 192 11.97 -11.21 21.32
C GLU A 192 12.29 -12.63 21.78
N VAL A 193 13.53 -12.87 22.15
CA VAL A 193 13.94 -14.15 22.76
C VAL A 193 13.58 -14.11 24.23
N VAL A 194 12.67 -14.99 24.64
CA VAL A 194 12.24 -15.12 26.03
C VAL A 194 12.58 -16.48 26.58
N HIS A 195 12.68 -16.59 27.92
CA HIS A 195 12.83 -17.89 28.56
C HIS A 195 11.60 -18.76 28.28
N GLY A 196 11.84 -19.99 27.82
CA GLY A 196 10.79 -20.99 27.67
C GLY A 196 10.25 -21.45 29.03
N ASN A 197 9.05 -21.99 29.03
CA ASN A 197 8.53 -22.74 30.19
C ASN A 197 9.26 -24.09 30.16
N GLY A 198 10.24 -24.26 31.07
CA GLY A 198 11.01 -25.49 31.22
C GLY A 198 10.15 -26.71 31.60
#